data_d11557df75b76e444edb8d356ffcc3fc
#
_entry.id   d11557df75b76e444edb8d356ffcc3fc
#
_cell.length_a   1.000
_cell.length_b   1.000
_cell.length_c   1.000
_cell.angle_alpha   90.00
_cell.angle_beta   90.00
_cell.angle_gamma   90.00
#
_symmetry.space_group_name_H-M   'P 1'
#
loop_
_entity.id
_entity.type
_entity.pdbx_description
1 polymer ?
#
loop_
_entity_poly.entity_id
_entity_poly.type
_entity_poly.pdbx_seq_one_letter_code
_entity_poly.pdbx_strand_id
1 'polypeptide(L)'
;PAIVNDKGTILEVECSGNLVITRPWPGQMSSVYGDPQRFVDTYFKTYPGMYFTGDGARRDKDGDYWITGRVDDVLNVSGHRLGTAEVESALVLHHSVAEAAVVGFPHDIKGQGIYCYVTLMAGEQGSEELRKDLVAHVRKDIGPFAAPDKIFAH
;
A
#
# COMPACT_ATOMS: atom_id res chain seq x y z
N PRO A 1 14.11 11.80 4.20
CA PRO A 1 13.54 10.87 3.22
C PRO A 1 13.79 11.33 1.79
N ALA A 2 13.73 10.40 0.85
CA ALA A 2 13.72 10.66 -0.58
C ALA A 2 12.89 9.56 -1.27
N ILE A 3 12.41 9.84 -2.48
CA ILE A 3 11.76 8.86 -3.32
C ILE A 3 12.71 8.50 -4.46
N VAL A 4 12.86 7.21 -4.73
CA VAL A 4 13.70 6.69 -5.80
C VAL A 4 12.91 5.84 -6.78
N ASN A 5 13.37 5.78 -8.02
CA ASN A 5 12.87 4.80 -9.00
C ASN A 5 13.49 3.42 -8.74
N ASP A 6 13.11 2.41 -9.53
CA ASP A 6 13.62 1.04 -9.40
C ASP A 6 15.14 0.92 -9.63
N LYS A 7 15.77 1.92 -10.24
CA LYS A 7 17.22 1.98 -10.45
C LYS A 7 17.98 2.70 -9.33
N GLY A 8 17.28 3.18 -8.29
CA GLY A 8 17.86 3.94 -7.18
C GLY A 8 18.17 5.41 -7.51
N THR A 9 17.64 5.94 -8.60
CA THR A 9 17.78 7.38 -8.91
C THR A 9 16.78 8.17 -8.09
N ILE A 10 17.25 9.18 -7.34
CA ILE A 10 16.39 10.08 -6.58
C ILE A 10 15.52 10.88 -7.55
N LEU A 11 14.22 10.88 -7.28
CA LEU A 11 13.23 11.65 -8.03
C LEU A 11 12.99 12.98 -7.31
N GLU A 12 12.90 14.04 -8.10
CA GLU A 12 12.63 15.39 -7.61
C GLU A 12 11.23 15.84 -8.01
N VAL A 13 10.66 16.79 -7.25
CA VAL A 13 9.34 17.38 -7.49
C VAL A 13 8.21 16.35 -7.34
N GLU A 14 7.07 16.55 -7.96
CA GLU A 14 5.94 15.64 -7.94
C GLU A 14 6.33 14.26 -8.53
N CYS A 15 6.35 13.24 -7.68
CA CYS A 15 6.84 11.91 -8.06
C CYS A 15 6.24 10.80 -7.20
N SER A 16 6.32 9.58 -7.71
CA SER A 16 5.97 8.35 -6.97
C SER A 16 7.07 7.31 -7.16
N GLY A 17 7.34 6.51 -6.14
CA GLY A 17 8.37 5.48 -6.17
C GLY A 17 8.61 4.84 -4.81
N ASN A 18 9.81 4.31 -4.64
CA ASN A 18 10.23 3.65 -3.40
C ASN A 18 10.76 4.66 -2.39
N LEU A 19 10.29 4.58 -1.14
CA LEU A 19 10.75 5.45 -0.07
C LEU A 19 12.09 4.97 0.48
N VAL A 20 13.05 5.89 0.54
CA VAL A 20 14.35 5.65 1.14
C VAL A 20 14.72 6.76 2.13
N ILE A 21 15.64 6.43 3.06
CA ILE A 21 16.25 7.43 3.94
C ILE A 21 17.72 7.53 3.57
N THR A 22 18.16 8.73 3.19
CA THR A 22 19.47 8.98 2.62
C THR A 22 20.56 9.29 3.67
N ARG A 23 20.16 9.49 4.93
CA ARG A 23 21.09 9.78 6.04
C ARG A 23 20.69 8.99 7.28
N PRO A 24 21.65 8.48 8.06
CA PRO A 24 21.35 7.81 9.32
C PRO A 24 20.67 8.77 10.32
N TRP A 25 19.89 8.21 11.22
CA TRP A 25 19.22 8.94 12.29
C TRP A 25 19.35 8.18 13.63
N PRO A 26 19.20 8.83 14.79
CA PRO A 26 19.45 8.18 16.09
C PRO A 26 18.61 6.94 16.39
N GLY A 27 17.38 6.87 15.86
CA GLY A 27 16.47 5.72 16.02
C GLY A 27 16.62 4.64 14.95
N GLN A 28 17.62 4.74 14.06
CA GLN A 28 17.86 3.71 13.05
C GLN A 28 18.26 2.40 13.71
N MET A 29 17.66 1.29 13.26
CA MET A 29 18.10 -0.05 13.65
C MET A 29 19.60 -0.22 13.37
N SER A 30 20.34 -0.76 14.34
CA SER A 30 21.78 -0.98 14.19
C SER A 30 22.09 -2.32 13.55
N SER A 31 21.30 -3.35 13.86
CA SER A 31 21.49 -4.71 13.35
C SER A 31 20.31 -5.61 13.72
N VAL A 32 20.30 -6.84 13.19
CA VAL A 32 19.43 -7.93 13.64
C VAL A 32 20.24 -8.85 14.55
N TYR A 33 19.70 -9.17 15.74
CA TYR A 33 20.36 -10.05 16.69
C TYR A 33 20.60 -11.43 16.07
N GLY A 34 21.84 -11.88 16.13
CA GLY A 34 22.27 -13.18 15.58
C GLY A 34 22.39 -13.23 14.05
N ASP A 35 21.96 -12.20 13.31
CA ASP A 35 22.02 -12.17 11.86
C ASP A 35 22.26 -10.74 11.29
N PRO A 36 23.48 -10.20 11.47
CA PRO A 36 23.81 -8.87 10.94
C PRO A 36 23.68 -8.76 9.43
N GLN A 37 23.93 -9.86 8.71
CA GLN A 37 23.84 -9.87 7.25
C GLN A 37 22.41 -9.64 6.76
N ARG A 38 21.43 -10.18 7.44
CA ARG A 38 20.01 -9.96 7.15
C ARG A 38 19.65 -8.47 7.22
N PHE A 39 20.20 -7.73 8.17
CA PHE A 39 20.01 -6.27 8.23
C PHE A 39 20.49 -5.57 6.97
N VAL A 40 21.71 -5.89 6.53
CA VAL A 40 22.29 -5.29 5.31
C VAL A 40 21.48 -5.69 4.07
N ASP A 41 21.15 -6.97 3.94
CA ASP A 41 20.42 -7.50 2.78
C ASP A 41 19.00 -6.91 2.69
N THR A 42 18.34 -6.71 3.81
CA THR A 42 16.98 -6.16 3.84
C THR A 42 16.94 -4.68 3.51
N TYR A 43 17.83 -3.88 4.10
CA TYR A 43 17.69 -2.43 4.09
C TYR A 43 18.66 -1.69 3.17
N PHE A 44 19.79 -2.30 2.76
CA PHE A 44 20.82 -1.61 2.00
C PHE A 44 21.22 -2.27 0.68
N LYS A 45 20.80 -3.52 0.45
CA LYS A 45 21.18 -4.27 -0.76
C LYS A 45 20.49 -3.72 -2.01
N THR A 46 19.23 -3.36 -1.91
CA THR A 46 18.43 -2.86 -3.04
C THR A 46 18.94 -1.50 -3.53
N TYR A 47 19.24 -0.60 -2.60
CA TYR A 47 19.75 0.76 -2.89
C TYR A 47 21.00 1.02 -2.06
N PRO A 48 22.21 0.73 -2.59
CA PRO A 48 23.46 0.90 -1.86
C PRO A 48 23.64 2.32 -1.32
N GLY A 49 23.93 2.44 -0.01
CA GLY A 49 24.12 3.72 0.65
C GLY A 49 22.83 4.44 1.10
N MET A 50 21.66 3.88 0.81
CA MET A 50 20.37 4.40 1.25
C MET A 50 19.59 3.33 2.02
N TYR A 51 18.97 3.71 3.13
CA TYR A 51 18.11 2.81 3.89
C TYR A 51 16.76 2.67 3.15
N PHE A 52 16.48 1.49 2.62
CA PHE A 52 15.21 1.17 1.97
C PHE A 52 14.16 0.81 3.02
N THR A 53 13.07 1.57 3.10
CA THR A 53 12.02 1.34 4.11
C THR A 53 11.13 0.14 3.79
N GLY A 54 11.10 -0.29 2.52
CA GLY A 54 10.16 -1.28 2.02
C GLY A 54 8.77 -0.71 1.71
N ASP A 55 8.63 0.61 1.76
CA ASP A 55 7.37 1.31 1.49
C ASP A 55 7.44 2.06 0.17
N GLY A 56 6.30 2.15 -0.51
CA GLY A 56 6.07 3.08 -1.58
C GLY A 56 5.62 4.44 -1.04
N ALA A 57 5.96 5.52 -1.75
CA ALA A 57 5.51 6.85 -1.41
C ALA A 57 5.28 7.70 -2.66
N ARG A 58 4.42 8.69 -2.51
CA ARG A 58 4.22 9.78 -3.46
C ARG A 58 4.64 11.10 -2.80
N ARG A 59 5.27 11.95 -3.56
CA ARG A 59 5.55 13.33 -3.17
C ARG A 59 4.75 14.26 -4.07
N ASP A 60 4.03 15.19 -3.46
CA ASP A 60 3.24 16.15 -4.20
C ASP A 60 4.04 17.43 -4.55
N LYS A 61 3.37 18.36 -5.24
CA LYS A 61 3.93 19.65 -5.65
C LYS A 61 4.36 20.56 -4.49
N ASP A 62 3.74 20.37 -3.33
CA ASP A 62 4.02 21.17 -2.11
C ASP A 62 5.18 20.55 -1.31
N GLY A 63 5.63 19.35 -1.71
CA GLY A 63 6.76 18.65 -1.11
C GLY A 63 6.38 17.66 -0.01
N ASP A 64 5.08 17.45 0.23
CA ASP A 64 4.58 16.52 1.22
C ASP A 64 4.67 15.08 0.76
N TYR A 65 4.95 14.17 1.71
CA TYR A 65 5.10 12.74 1.45
C TYR A 65 3.84 11.99 1.89
N TRP A 66 3.31 11.19 0.96
CA TRP A 66 2.16 10.32 1.17
C TRP A 66 2.63 8.88 1.06
N ILE A 67 2.50 8.11 2.14
CA ILE A 67 2.83 6.68 2.12
C ILE A 67 1.72 5.93 1.40
N THR A 68 2.08 5.18 0.34
CA THR A 68 1.11 4.44 -0.48
C THR A 68 0.99 2.97 -0.10
N GLY A 69 1.76 2.52 0.90
CA GLY A 69 1.75 1.16 1.41
C GLY A 69 3.09 0.44 1.21
N ARG A 70 3.11 -0.85 1.52
CA ARG A 70 4.29 -1.71 1.34
C ARG A 70 4.55 -1.96 -0.16
N VAL A 71 5.82 -2.02 -0.54
CA VAL A 71 6.21 -2.34 -1.92
C VAL A 71 5.90 -3.80 -2.28
N ASP A 72 5.96 -4.68 -1.28
CA ASP A 72 5.62 -6.10 -1.35
C ASP A 72 4.10 -6.36 -1.37
N ASP A 73 3.28 -5.40 -0.92
CA ASP A 73 1.82 -5.48 -0.88
C ASP A 73 1.13 -4.74 -2.05
N VAL A 74 1.88 -4.41 -3.10
CA VAL A 74 1.34 -3.77 -4.29
C VAL A 74 0.64 -4.78 -5.18
N LEU A 75 -0.60 -4.51 -5.51
CA LEU A 75 -1.41 -5.26 -6.45
C LEU A 75 -1.19 -4.77 -7.88
N ASN A 76 -1.14 -5.70 -8.84
CA ASN A 76 -1.14 -5.38 -10.26
C ASN A 76 -2.50 -5.74 -10.86
N VAL A 77 -3.40 -4.75 -10.87
CA VAL A 77 -4.78 -4.92 -11.34
C VAL A 77 -4.95 -4.25 -12.70
N SER A 78 -5.21 -5.02 -13.74
CA SER A 78 -5.40 -4.50 -15.11
C SER A 78 -4.25 -3.59 -15.58
N GLY A 79 -3.01 -3.88 -15.19
CA GLY A 79 -1.83 -3.09 -15.53
C GLY A 79 -1.58 -1.86 -14.65
N HIS A 80 -2.45 -1.60 -13.67
CA HIS A 80 -2.25 -0.54 -12.67
C HIS A 80 -1.60 -1.10 -11.40
N ARG A 81 -0.64 -0.36 -10.85
CA ARG A 81 -0.07 -0.65 -9.53
C ARG A 81 -0.93 0.04 -8.47
N LEU A 82 -1.51 -0.75 -7.59
CA LEU A 82 -2.42 -0.31 -6.53
C LEU A 82 -1.90 -0.80 -5.19
N GLY A 83 -1.68 0.11 -4.24
CA GLY A 83 -1.32 -0.25 -2.87
C GLY A 83 -2.53 -0.83 -2.13
N THR A 84 -2.35 -1.94 -1.39
CA THR A 84 -3.42 -2.48 -0.54
C THR A 84 -3.92 -1.45 0.46
N ALA A 85 -2.99 -0.71 1.09
CA ALA A 85 -3.28 0.35 2.05
C ALA A 85 -4.19 1.47 1.49
N GLU A 86 -4.11 1.75 0.19
CA GLU A 86 -4.95 2.76 -0.45
C GLU A 86 -6.42 2.31 -0.49
N VAL A 87 -6.66 1.03 -0.82
CA VAL A 87 -8.00 0.44 -0.82
C VAL A 87 -8.53 0.26 0.61
N GLU A 88 -7.67 -0.17 1.55
CA GLU A 88 -8.00 -0.29 2.97
C GLU A 88 -8.44 1.06 3.55
N SER A 89 -7.68 2.13 3.26
CA SER A 89 -8.01 3.49 3.70
C SER A 89 -9.33 3.97 3.14
N ALA A 90 -9.59 3.72 1.85
CA ALA A 90 -10.88 4.06 1.24
C ALA A 90 -12.05 3.32 1.91
N LEU A 91 -11.88 2.01 2.20
CA LEU A 91 -12.91 1.23 2.87
C LEU A 91 -13.20 1.73 4.30
N VAL A 92 -12.16 2.08 5.06
CA VAL A 92 -12.31 2.59 6.45
C VAL A 92 -12.97 3.98 6.49
N LEU A 93 -12.94 4.76 5.42
CA LEU A 93 -13.71 6.01 5.32
C LEU A 93 -15.22 5.79 5.23
N HIS A 94 -15.68 4.57 4.94
CA HIS A 94 -17.09 4.24 4.93
C HIS A 94 -17.63 4.08 6.37
N HIS A 95 -18.76 4.71 6.68
CA HIS A 95 -19.32 4.78 8.04
C HIS A 95 -19.63 3.42 8.69
N SER A 96 -19.89 2.39 7.89
CA SER A 96 -20.18 1.03 8.38
C SER A 96 -18.92 0.17 8.60
N VAL A 97 -17.70 0.68 8.31
CA VAL A 97 -16.46 -0.08 8.38
C VAL A 97 -15.62 0.36 9.56
N ALA A 98 -15.23 -0.59 10.41
CA ALA A 98 -14.32 -0.36 11.52
C ALA A 98 -12.85 -0.62 11.09
N GLU A 99 -12.60 -1.71 10.38
CA GLU A 99 -11.28 -2.12 9.90
C GLU A 99 -11.39 -2.79 8.53
N ALA A 100 -10.34 -2.69 7.74
CA ALA A 100 -10.25 -3.37 6.46
C ALA A 100 -8.85 -3.94 6.26
N ALA A 101 -8.77 -5.11 5.60
CA ALA A 101 -7.55 -5.71 5.10
C ALA A 101 -7.75 -6.14 3.65
N VAL A 102 -6.76 -5.89 2.80
CA VAL A 102 -6.85 -6.14 1.37
C VAL A 102 -5.74 -7.08 0.92
N VAL A 103 -6.11 -8.08 0.15
CA VAL A 103 -5.14 -9.02 -0.46
C VAL A 103 -5.42 -9.20 -1.94
N GLY A 104 -4.37 -9.45 -2.71
CA GLY A 104 -4.48 -9.86 -4.10
C GLY A 104 -4.76 -11.35 -4.22
N PHE A 105 -5.51 -11.74 -5.24
CA PHE A 105 -5.64 -13.12 -5.65
C PHE A 105 -5.48 -13.26 -7.17
N PRO A 106 -5.06 -14.41 -7.70
CA PRO A 106 -4.95 -14.62 -9.14
C PRO A 106 -6.31 -14.42 -9.84
N HIS A 107 -6.31 -13.63 -10.92
CA HIS A 107 -7.51 -13.35 -11.70
C HIS A 107 -7.20 -13.46 -13.20
N ASP A 108 -7.95 -14.30 -13.94
CA ASP A 108 -7.65 -14.69 -15.32
C ASP A 108 -7.56 -13.50 -16.29
N ILE A 109 -8.35 -12.46 -16.06
CA ILE A 109 -8.44 -11.28 -16.96
C ILE A 109 -7.60 -10.12 -16.46
N LYS A 110 -7.62 -9.85 -15.15
CA LYS A 110 -6.99 -8.66 -14.55
C LYS A 110 -5.53 -8.90 -14.12
N GLY A 111 -5.05 -10.14 -14.17
CA GLY A 111 -3.80 -10.57 -13.54
C GLY A 111 -3.98 -10.80 -12.05
N GLN A 112 -4.32 -9.76 -11.31
CA GLN A 112 -4.73 -9.87 -9.90
C GLN A 112 -6.12 -9.26 -9.70
N GLY A 113 -6.93 -9.94 -8.88
CA GLY A 113 -8.19 -9.42 -8.34
C GLY A 113 -8.00 -8.91 -6.92
N ILE A 114 -8.92 -8.11 -6.45
CA ILE A 114 -8.90 -7.47 -5.14
C ILE A 114 -9.88 -8.20 -4.22
N TYR A 115 -9.38 -8.75 -3.11
CA TYR A 115 -10.20 -9.35 -2.08
C TYR A 115 -10.07 -8.55 -0.78
N CYS A 116 -11.18 -8.04 -0.28
CA CYS A 116 -11.25 -7.25 0.93
C CYS A 116 -11.88 -8.03 2.07
N TYR A 117 -11.27 -8.00 3.22
CA TYR A 117 -11.81 -8.44 4.50
C TYR A 117 -12.19 -7.19 5.29
N VAL A 118 -13.43 -7.11 5.73
CA VAL A 118 -13.97 -5.91 6.38
C VAL A 118 -14.60 -6.30 7.72
N THR A 119 -14.14 -5.65 8.77
CA THR A 119 -14.81 -5.67 10.07
C THR A 119 -15.82 -4.53 10.11
N LEU A 120 -17.07 -4.85 10.38
CA LEU A 120 -18.13 -3.86 10.43
C LEU A 120 -18.19 -3.14 11.77
N MET A 121 -18.73 -1.93 11.78
CA MET A 121 -19.03 -1.19 13.01
C MET A 121 -20.08 -1.94 13.84
N ALA A 122 -20.02 -1.75 15.16
CA ALA A 122 -20.97 -2.40 16.09
C ALA A 122 -22.42 -2.07 15.72
N GLY A 123 -23.24 -3.12 15.52
CA GLY A 123 -24.64 -3.02 15.13
C GLY A 123 -24.90 -3.12 13.63
N GLU A 124 -23.89 -3.05 12.80
CA GLU A 124 -23.99 -3.29 11.35
C GLU A 124 -24.01 -4.80 11.06
N GLN A 125 -24.66 -5.18 9.96
CA GLN A 125 -24.69 -6.55 9.47
C GLN A 125 -24.28 -6.62 8.00
N GLY A 126 -23.51 -7.66 7.65
CA GLY A 126 -23.14 -7.91 6.27
C GLY A 126 -24.36 -8.22 5.41
N SER A 127 -24.51 -7.48 4.31
CA SER A 127 -25.56 -7.68 3.31
C SER A 127 -25.01 -7.50 1.89
N GLU A 128 -25.74 -7.97 0.89
CA GLU A 128 -25.39 -7.72 -0.51
C GLU A 128 -25.52 -6.25 -0.89
N GLU A 129 -26.41 -5.52 -0.26
CA GLU A 129 -26.57 -4.08 -0.45
C GLU A 129 -25.34 -3.34 0.07
N LEU A 130 -24.90 -3.65 1.28
CA LEU A 130 -23.68 -3.07 1.86
C LEU A 130 -22.44 -3.41 1.02
N ARG A 131 -22.33 -4.65 0.53
CA ARG A 131 -21.22 -5.04 -0.36
C ARG A 131 -21.17 -4.18 -1.62
N LYS A 132 -22.33 -3.95 -2.26
CA LYS A 132 -22.42 -3.09 -3.46
C LYS A 132 -22.08 -1.64 -3.14
N ASP A 133 -22.49 -1.15 -1.98
CA ASP A 133 -22.20 0.21 -1.53
C ASP A 133 -20.69 0.40 -1.29
N LEU A 134 -20.03 -0.54 -0.61
CA LEU A 134 -18.58 -0.53 -0.40
C LEU A 134 -17.81 -0.56 -1.72
N VAL A 135 -18.23 -1.39 -2.69
CA VAL A 135 -17.62 -1.40 -4.03
C VAL A 135 -17.79 -0.05 -4.72
N ALA A 136 -18.98 0.54 -4.66
CA ALA A 136 -19.26 1.85 -5.26
C ALA A 136 -18.44 2.95 -4.59
N HIS A 137 -18.29 2.88 -3.26
CA HIS A 137 -17.49 3.81 -2.47
C HIS A 137 -16.01 3.80 -2.90
N VAL A 138 -15.36 2.63 -2.96
CA VAL A 138 -13.97 2.49 -3.43
C VAL A 138 -13.82 2.97 -4.87
N ARG A 139 -14.76 2.63 -5.76
CA ARG A 139 -14.75 3.11 -7.15
C ARG A 139 -14.82 4.62 -7.28
N LYS A 140 -15.56 5.27 -6.41
CA LYS A 140 -15.72 6.73 -6.39
C LYS A 140 -14.45 7.41 -5.86
N ASP A 141 -13.83 6.83 -4.83
CA ASP A 141 -12.69 7.42 -4.13
C ASP A 141 -11.38 7.24 -4.91
N ILE A 142 -11.12 6.04 -5.42
CA ILE A 142 -9.84 5.72 -6.09
C ILE A 142 -10.02 5.61 -7.62
N GLY A 143 -11.06 4.93 -8.06
CA GLY A 143 -11.32 4.70 -9.47
C GLY A 143 -11.82 3.30 -9.80
N PRO A 144 -12.29 3.08 -11.04
CA PRO A 144 -12.91 1.81 -11.45
C PRO A 144 -11.98 0.59 -11.36
N PHE A 145 -10.67 0.77 -11.55
CA PHE A 145 -9.68 -0.31 -11.52
C PHE A 145 -9.44 -0.86 -10.11
N ALA A 146 -9.71 -0.05 -9.07
CA ALA A 146 -9.57 -0.42 -7.67
C ALA A 146 -10.82 -1.08 -7.07
N ALA A 147 -11.86 -1.29 -7.87
CA ALA A 147 -13.10 -1.89 -7.40
C ALA A 147 -12.85 -3.32 -6.86
N PRO A 148 -13.21 -3.62 -5.59
CA PRO A 148 -13.09 -4.95 -5.04
C PRO A 148 -13.88 -5.99 -5.83
N ASP A 149 -13.25 -7.13 -6.13
CA ASP A 149 -13.91 -8.28 -6.77
C ASP A 149 -14.67 -9.12 -5.76
N LYS A 150 -14.13 -9.19 -4.53
CA LYS A 150 -14.74 -9.91 -3.41
C LYS A 150 -14.61 -9.09 -2.14
N ILE A 151 -15.68 -9.10 -1.34
CA ILE A 151 -15.69 -8.52 0.01
C ILE A 151 -16.27 -9.57 0.96
N PHE A 152 -15.52 -9.89 2.00
CA PHE A 152 -15.97 -10.63 3.17
C PHE A 152 -16.18 -9.64 4.31
N ALA A 153 -17.42 -9.54 4.81
CA ALA A 153 -17.79 -8.68 5.92
C ALA A 153 -18.11 -9.53 7.15
N HIS A 154 -17.52 -9.19 8.29
CA HIS A 154 -17.68 -9.88 9.56
C HIS A 154 -18.02 -8.89 10.67
#